data_e3f2acaf691c5adafaa085e196ba192c
#
_entry.id   e3f2acaf691c5adafaa085e196ba192c
#
_cell.length_a   1.000
_cell.length_b   1.000
_cell.length_c   1.000
_cell.angle_alpha   90.00
_cell.angle_beta   90.00
_cell.angle_gamma   90.00
#
_symmetry.space_group_name_H-M   'P 1'
#
loop_
_entity.id
_entity.type
_entity.pdbx_description
1 polymer ?
#
loop_
_entity_poly.entity_id
_entity_poly.type
_entity_poly.pdbx_seq_one_letter_code
_entity_poly.pdbx_strand_id
1 'polypeptide(L)'
;LVVLHSGHYSKIMRKLLGTSMTLRWRHGDRERLFCTCPTHPIAQGIPAWVDIPEEEMYGEFFDIPKPDDVVFTGWFAGGEVFRSGCTFTRGLGKIFYFQPGHEEYPIYHMPVIQKIIKNGVRWCVPVVRRPAPLDNAWVNPSTEEVYLSSHQK
;
A
#
# COMPACT_ATOMS: atom_id res chain seq x y z
N LEU A 1 6.31 3.21 -2.17
CA LEU A 1 5.76 2.29 -1.17
C LEU A 1 4.38 1.83 -1.61
N VAL A 2 4.13 0.52 -1.62
CA VAL A 2 2.78 -0.06 -1.77
C VAL A 2 2.41 -0.67 -0.42
N VAL A 3 1.23 -0.35 0.06
CA VAL A 3 0.70 -0.80 1.36
C VAL A 3 -0.62 -1.51 1.11
N LEU A 4 -0.70 -2.76 1.51
CA LEU A 4 -1.86 -3.61 1.29
C LEU A 4 -2.56 -3.89 2.61
N HIS A 5 -3.88 -3.84 2.59
CA HIS A 5 -4.77 -4.26 3.65
C HIS A 5 -4.34 -3.76 5.04
N SER A 6 -4.16 -4.64 6.01
CA SER A 6 -3.73 -4.34 7.39
C SER A 6 -2.35 -3.66 7.50
N GLY A 7 -1.60 -3.58 6.39
CA GLY A 7 -0.35 -2.81 6.32
C GLY A 7 -0.49 -1.33 6.69
N HIS A 8 -1.73 -0.79 6.72
CA HIS A 8 -1.99 0.59 7.19
C HIS A 8 -1.56 0.80 8.65
N TYR A 9 -1.62 -0.22 9.50
CA TYR A 9 -1.15 -0.14 10.89
C TYR A 9 0.38 -0.14 11.05
N SER A 10 1.14 -0.30 9.97
CA SER A 10 2.59 -0.33 10.05
C SER A 10 3.17 0.98 10.60
N LYS A 11 4.29 0.87 11.31
CA LYS A 11 5.01 2.05 11.83
C LYS A 11 5.44 3.01 10.72
N ILE A 12 5.79 2.47 9.55
CA ILE A 12 6.21 3.28 8.40
C ILE A 12 5.05 4.11 7.86
N MET A 13 3.86 3.52 7.75
CA MET A 13 2.67 4.22 7.25
C MET A 13 2.29 5.37 8.17
N ARG A 14 2.22 5.13 9.48
CA ARG A 14 1.95 6.16 10.49
C ARG A 14 2.99 7.28 10.46
N LYS A 15 4.26 6.94 10.32
CA LYS A 15 5.34 7.94 10.26
C LYS A 15 5.26 8.80 9.00
N LEU A 16 4.93 8.20 7.85
CA LEU A 16 4.86 8.91 6.58
C LEU A 16 3.61 9.78 6.45
N LEU A 17 2.49 9.35 6.99
CA LEU A 17 1.20 10.05 6.86
C LEU A 17 0.82 10.89 8.09
N GLY A 18 1.39 10.61 9.27
CA GLY A 18 1.26 11.45 10.45
C GLY A 18 -0.08 11.32 11.19
N THR A 19 -0.85 10.25 10.95
CA THR A 19 -2.15 9.97 11.61
C THR A 19 -2.15 8.60 12.28
N SER A 20 -3.22 8.28 13.02
CA SER A 20 -3.33 7.02 13.76
C SER A 20 -3.56 5.79 12.88
N MET A 21 -4.08 5.99 11.66
CA MET A 21 -4.51 4.93 10.75
C MET A 21 -5.65 4.06 11.30
N THR A 22 -6.39 4.53 12.29
CA THR A 22 -7.51 3.79 12.87
C THR A 22 -8.70 3.74 11.92
N LEU A 23 -9.41 2.64 11.96
CA LEU A 23 -10.66 2.38 11.24
C LEU A 23 -11.48 1.33 11.99
N ARG A 24 -12.67 1.00 11.49
CA ARG A 24 -13.49 -0.13 11.93
C ARG A 24 -13.52 -1.21 10.87
N TRP A 25 -13.74 -2.45 11.27
CA TRP A 25 -13.71 -3.61 10.38
C TRP A 25 -14.69 -4.69 10.82
N ARG A 26 -15.04 -5.59 9.91
CA ARG A 26 -15.72 -6.87 10.16
C ARG A 26 -15.42 -7.85 9.04
N HIS A 27 -15.50 -9.14 9.30
CA HIS A 27 -15.23 -10.21 8.35
C HIS A 27 -16.44 -10.59 7.49
N GLY A 28 -16.18 -11.17 6.32
CA GLY A 28 -17.12 -11.91 5.52
C GLY A 28 -18.06 -11.06 4.65
N ASP A 29 -17.70 -9.85 4.31
CA ASP A 29 -18.51 -9.00 3.45
C ASP A 29 -18.18 -9.16 1.97
N ARG A 30 -19.21 -9.06 1.13
CA ARG A 30 -19.00 -8.79 -0.29
C ARG A 30 -18.67 -7.32 -0.51
N GLU A 31 -17.65 -7.05 -1.31
CA GLU A 31 -17.33 -5.69 -1.76
C GLU A 31 -17.62 -5.53 -3.25
N ARG A 32 -18.12 -4.37 -3.64
CA ARG A 32 -18.02 -3.86 -5.00
C ARG A 32 -17.02 -2.71 -5.02
N LEU A 33 -15.87 -2.96 -5.63
CA LEU A 33 -14.79 -2.02 -5.75
C LEU A 33 -14.95 -1.19 -7.02
N PHE A 34 -15.32 0.08 -6.89
CA PHE A 34 -15.47 1.01 -8.02
C PHE A 34 -14.16 1.68 -8.38
N CYS A 35 -13.88 1.77 -9.68
CA CYS A 35 -12.79 2.59 -10.21
C CYS A 35 -13.26 4.05 -10.29
N THR A 36 -12.88 4.87 -9.31
CA THR A 36 -13.33 6.26 -9.18
C THR A 36 -12.43 7.27 -9.87
N CYS A 37 -11.20 6.86 -10.26
CA CYS A 37 -10.28 7.68 -11.04
C CYS A 37 -9.74 6.88 -12.25
N PRO A 38 -10.53 6.65 -13.30
CA PRO A 38 -10.18 5.74 -14.42
C PRO A 38 -8.98 6.21 -15.25
N THR A 39 -8.63 7.49 -15.21
CA THR A 39 -7.46 8.05 -15.91
C THR A 39 -6.15 7.89 -15.14
N HIS A 40 -6.21 7.50 -13.87
CA HIS A 40 -5.02 7.30 -13.07
C HIS A 40 -4.22 6.05 -13.55
N PRO A 41 -2.87 6.10 -13.61
CA PRO A 41 -2.06 4.97 -14.07
C PRO A 41 -2.33 3.64 -13.36
N ILE A 42 -2.69 3.68 -12.07
CA ILE A 42 -3.04 2.49 -11.29
C ILE A 42 -4.34 1.84 -11.81
N ALA A 43 -5.26 2.62 -12.36
CA ALA A 43 -6.53 2.15 -12.91
C ALA A 43 -6.41 1.61 -14.35
N GLN A 44 -5.22 1.67 -14.96
CA GLN A 44 -5.06 1.29 -16.37
C GLN A 44 -5.50 -0.14 -16.64
N GLY A 45 -6.53 -0.29 -17.52
CA GLY A 45 -7.09 -1.57 -17.93
C GLY A 45 -7.82 -2.30 -16.80
N ILE A 46 -8.31 -1.57 -15.79
CA ILE A 46 -9.22 -2.04 -14.76
C ILE A 46 -10.65 -1.68 -15.19
N PRO A 47 -11.63 -2.56 -15.04
CA PRO A 47 -13.03 -2.25 -15.36
C PRO A 47 -13.61 -1.19 -14.40
N ALA A 48 -14.78 -0.64 -14.75
CA ALA A 48 -15.44 0.39 -13.95
C ALA A 48 -15.73 -0.07 -12.50
N TRP A 49 -15.93 -1.36 -12.29
CA TRP A 49 -16.02 -1.98 -10.97
C TRP A 49 -15.51 -3.43 -11.00
N VAL A 50 -15.19 -3.94 -9.82
CA VAL A 50 -14.81 -5.32 -9.56
C VAL A 50 -15.69 -5.84 -8.41
N ASP A 51 -16.33 -6.98 -8.57
CA ASP A 51 -17.02 -7.65 -7.47
C ASP A 51 -16.04 -8.61 -6.78
N ILE A 52 -15.85 -8.40 -5.46
CA ILE A 52 -15.09 -9.27 -4.56
C ILE A 52 -16.12 -10.02 -3.73
N PRO A 53 -16.19 -11.37 -3.88
CA PRO A 53 -17.27 -12.14 -3.28
C PRO A 53 -17.31 -12.09 -1.75
N GLU A 54 -16.12 -12.09 -1.14
CA GLU A 54 -15.96 -12.13 0.31
C GLU A 54 -14.59 -11.58 0.72
N GLU A 55 -14.57 -10.68 1.70
CA GLU A 55 -13.37 -10.14 2.30
C GLU A 55 -13.62 -9.51 3.68
N GLU A 56 -12.58 -8.94 4.29
CA GLU A 56 -12.70 -8.11 5.49
C GLU A 56 -13.10 -6.69 5.09
N MET A 57 -14.32 -6.28 5.48
CA MET A 57 -14.80 -4.91 5.31
C MET A 57 -14.01 -3.95 6.19
N TYR A 58 -13.56 -2.85 5.60
CA TYR A 58 -13.11 -1.67 6.35
C TYR A 58 -14.14 -0.54 6.21
N GLY A 59 -14.36 0.17 7.32
CA GLY A 59 -15.35 1.23 7.41
C GLY A 59 -14.73 2.59 7.71
N GLU A 60 -15.32 3.63 7.11
CA GLU A 60 -15.04 4.99 7.54
C GLU A 60 -15.53 5.17 9.01
N PHE A 61 -14.90 5.94 9.87
CA PHE A 61 -13.92 6.94 9.55
C PHE A 61 -12.50 6.35 9.54
N PHE A 62 -11.82 6.38 8.39
CA PHE A 62 -10.41 5.99 8.30
C PHE A 62 -9.53 7.22 8.54
N ASP A 63 -8.75 7.20 9.64
CA ASP A 63 -7.92 8.33 10.08
C ASP A 63 -6.64 8.42 9.23
N ILE A 64 -6.80 8.96 8.03
CA ILE A 64 -5.72 9.28 7.09
C ILE A 64 -5.81 10.76 6.68
N PRO A 65 -4.69 11.40 6.31
CA PRO A 65 -4.75 12.72 5.70
C PRO A 65 -5.51 12.65 4.37
N LYS A 66 -5.92 13.80 3.87
CA LYS A 66 -6.55 13.87 2.54
C LYS A 66 -5.63 13.21 1.51
N PRO A 67 -6.08 12.16 0.78
CA PRO A 67 -5.33 11.57 -0.30
C PRO A 67 -5.10 12.56 -1.45
N ASP A 68 -4.03 12.35 -2.22
CA ASP A 68 -3.83 13.04 -3.49
C ASP A 68 -4.92 12.60 -4.48
N ASP A 69 -5.13 11.26 -4.60
CA ASP A 69 -6.23 10.68 -5.36
C ASP A 69 -6.90 9.55 -4.58
N VAL A 70 -8.22 9.40 -4.76
CA VAL A 70 -8.97 8.20 -4.42
C VAL A 70 -9.21 7.44 -5.73
N VAL A 71 -8.38 6.44 -5.99
CA VAL A 71 -8.42 5.68 -7.24
C VAL A 71 -9.53 4.64 -7.23
N PHE A 72 -9.76 4.04 -6.06
CA PHE A 72 -10.80 3.03 -5.85
C PHE A 72 -11.62 3.34 -4.61
N THR A 73 -12.94 3.13 -4.74
CA THR A 73 -13.90 3.23 -3.63
C THR A 73 -14.65 1.91 -3.51
N GLY A 74 -14.62 1.32 -2.34
CA GLY A 74 -15.36 0.10 -2.01
C GLY A 74 -16.76 0.42 -1.51
N TRP A 75 -17.72 -0.42 -1.89
CA TRP A 75 -19.05 -0.48 -1.33
C TRP A 75 -19.33 -1.88 -0.83
N PHE A 76 -19.62 -2.00 0.44
CA PHE A 76 -19.81 -3.28 1.13
C PHE A 76 -21.26 -3.66 1.27
N ALA A 77 -21.53 -4.94 1.49
CA ALA A 77 -22.87 -5.49 1.56
C ALA A 77 -23.73 -4.86 2.66
N GLY A 78 -23.11 -4.39 3.73
CA GLY A 78 -23.79 -3.65 4.80
C GLY A 78 -24.15 -2.21 4.48
N GLY A 79 -23.74 -1.69 3.32
CA GLY A 79 -23.98 -0.32 2.88
C GLY A 79 -22.83 0.65 3.15
N GLU A 80 -21.76 0.19 3.81
CA GLU A 80 -20.58 1.01 4.07
C GLU A 80 -19.86 1.34 2.77
N VAL A 81 -19.28 2.54 2.74
CA VAL A 81 -18.41 3.02 1.66
C VAL A 81 -17.03 3.31 2.26
N PHE A 82 -15.97 2.91 1.54
CA PHE A 82 -14.61 3.07 2.01
C PHE A 82 -13.69 3.54 0.89
N ARG A 83 -12.67 4.34 1.26
CA ARG A 83 -11.60 4.78 0.34
C ARG A 83 -10.61 3.64 0.15
N SER A 84 -10.98 2.62 -0.65
CA SER A 84 -10.25 1.35 -0.79
C SER A 84 -8.93 1.45 -1.57
N GLY A 85 -8.71 2.53 -2.33
CA GLY A 85 -7.45 2.76 -3.05
C GLY A 85 -7.05 4.23 -3.04
N CYS A 86 -6.02 4.57 -2.24
CA CYS A 86 -5.58 5.95 -2.02
C CYS A 86 -4.12 6.15 -2.41
N THR A 87 -3.81 7.33 -2.96
CA THR A 87 -2.43 7.72 -3.26
C THR A 87 -1.99 8.92 -2.44
N PHE A 88 -0.67 8.96 -2.14
CA PHE A 88 -0.04 10.07 -1.44
C PHE A 88 1.36 10.30 -1.98
N THR A 89 1.79 11.56 -1.98
CA THR A 89 3.17 11.95 -2.27
C THR A 89 3.86 12.43 -0.98
N ARG A 90 5.08 11.97 -0.76
CA ARG A 90 5.94 12.43 0.36
C ARG A 90 7.35 12.67 -0.14
N GLY A 91 7.74 13.94 -0.24
CA GLY A 91 8.98 14.32 -0.90
C GLY A 91 8.99 13.83 -2.35
N LEU A 92 10.00 13.05 -2.73
CA LEU A 92 10.09 12.41 -4.05
C LEU A 92 9.44 11.01 -4.09
N GLY A 93 8.89 10.55 -2.99
CA GLY A 93 8.31 9.23 -2.86
C GLY A 93 6.80 9.22 -3.09
N LYS A 94 6.31 8.10 -3.61
CA LYS A 94 4.89 7.84 -3.82
C LYS A 94 4.45 6.70 -2.92
N ILE A 95 3.22 6.78 -2.42
CA ILE A 95 2.59 5.77 -1.58
C ILE A 95 1.26 5.40 -2.22
N PHE A 96 1.03 4.12 -2.42
CA PHE A 96 -0.27 3.57 -2.79
C PHE A 96 -0.75 2.66 -1.68
N TYR A 97 -1.87 3.01 -1.08
CA TYR A 97 -2.62 2.18 -0.15
C TYR A 97 -3.76 1.50 -0.89
N PHE A 98 -3.93 0.20 -0.66
CA PHE A 98 -5.00 -0.60 -1.26
C PHE A 98 -5.61 -1.53 -0.21
N GLN A 99 -6.92 -1.37 0.03
CA GLN A 99 -7.62 -2.05 1.12
C GLN A 99 -7.89 -3.53 0.83
N PRO A 100 -8.39 -3.96 -0.37
CA PRO A 100 -8.75 -5.36 -0.56
C PRO A 100 -7.62 -6.32 -0.22
N GLY A 101 -7.94 -7.33 0.59
CA GLY A 101 -6.98 -8.35 1.02
C GLY A 101 -7.27 -8.83 2.43
N HIS A 102 -7.10 -10.10 2.68
CA HIS A 102 -7.09 -10.74 3.99
C HIS A 102 -6.57 -12.16 3.82
N GLU A 103 -5.91 -12.72 4.84
CA GLU A 103 -5.32 -14.06 4.75
C GLU A 103 -6.35 -15.18 4.61
N GLU A 104 -7.57 -14.96 5.11
CA GLU A 104 -8.66 -15.96 5.03
C GLU A 104 -9.32 -16.01 3.66
N TYR A 105 -9.19 -14.97 2.82
CA TYR A 105 -9.88 -14.86 1.54
C TYR A 105 -8.90 -14.87 0.38
N PRO A 106 -9.19 -15.59 -0.73
CA PRO A 106 -8.25 -15.75 -1.85
C PRO A 106 -8.18 -14.52 -2.77
N ILE A 107 -8.31 -13.31 -2.24
CA ILE A 107 -8.43 -12.05 -2.98
C ILE A 107 -7.20 -11.81 -3.86
N TYR A 108 -6.01 -12.04 -3.33
CA TYR A 108 -4.76 -11.84 -4.08
C TYR A 108 -4.54 -12.84 -5.23
N HIS A 109 -5.39 -13.86 -5.35
CA HIS A 109 -5.40 -14.77 -6.50
C HIS A 109 -6.30 -14.26 -7.64
N MET A 110 -7.13 -13.24 -7.42
CA MET A 110 -7.95 -12.64 -8.45
C MET A 110 -7.07 -11.88 -9.47
N PRO A 111 -7.12 -12.20 -10.78
CA PRO A 111 -6.24 -11.57 -11.77
C PRO A 111 -6.37 -10.04 -11.83
N VAL A 112 -7.57 -9.52 -11.61
CA VAL A 112 -7.81 -8.07 -11.61
C VAL A 112 -7.16 -7.39 -10.39
N ILE A 113 -7.19 -8.01 -9.22
CA ILE A 113 -6.52 -7.52 -8.00
C ILE A 113 -5.00 -7.52 -8.20
N GLN A 114 -4.45 -8.61 -8.75
CA GLN A 114 -3.03 -8.69 -9.10
C GLN A 114 -2.63 -7.59 -10.08
N LYS A 115 -3.51 -7.28 -11.04
CA LYS A 115 -3.26 -6.19 -12.01
C LYS A 115 -3.23 -4.83 -11.33
N ILE A 116 -4.16 -4.55 -10.40
CA ILE A 116 -4.17 -3.31 -9.61
C ILE A 116 -2.87 -3.17 -8.82
N ILE A 117 -2.47 -4.22 -8.09
CA ILE A 117 -1.22 -4.22 -7.30
C ILE A 117 -0.01 -3.99 -8.20
N LYS A 118 0.07 -4.70 -9.34
CA LYS A 118 1.16 -4.53 -10.32
C LYS A 118 1.23 -3.10 -10.87
N ASN A 119 0.09 -2.50 -11.18
CA ASN A 119 0.01 -1.11 -11.61
C ASN A 119 0.48 -0.15 -10.50
N GLY A 120 0.06 -0.42 -9.25
CA GLY A 120 0.50 0.33 -8.07
C GLY A 120 2.02 0.27 -7.87
N VAL A 121 2.61 -0.91 -7.99
CA VAL A 121 4.08 -1.08 -7.92
C VAL A 121 4.76 -0.25 -9.01
N ARG A 122 4.29 -0.34 -10.26
CA ARG A 122 4.85 0.42 -11.38
C ARG A 122 4.72 1.93 -11.18
N TRP A 123 3.58 2.39 -10.69
CA TRP A 123 3.35 3.81 -10.41
C TRP A 123 4.27 4.33 -9.30
N CYS A 124 4.58 3.52 -8.29
CA CYS A 124 5.47 3.86 -7.18
C CYS A 124 6.96 3.87 -7.54
N VAL A 125 7.35 3.36 -8.72
CA VAL A 125 8.76 3.38 -9.15
C VAL A 125 9.26 4.82 -9.21
N PRO A 126 10.45 5.14 -8.64
CA PRO A 126 11.05 6.45 -8.73
C PRO A 126 11.27 6.87 -10.19
N VAL A 127 10.83 8.08 -10.54
CA VAL A 127 11.05 8.65 -11.91
C VAL A 127 12.49 9.10 -12.06
N VAL A 128 13.10 9.56 -10.97
CA VAL A 128 14.50 9.99 -10.93
C VAL A 128 15.29 8.99 -10.10
N ARG A 129 16.25 8.31 -10.72
CA ARG A 129 17.23 7.53 -10.00
C ARG A 129 18.28 8.47 -9.39
N ARG A 130 18.63 8.26 -8.13
CA ARG A 130 19.80 8.93 -7.57
C ARG A 130 21.04 8.48 -8.35
N PRO A 131 21.97 9.40 -8.65
CA PRO A 131 23.20 9.06 -9.37
C PRO A 131 24.14 8.13 -8.57
N ALA A 132 23.96 8.06 -7.24
CA ALA A 132 24.68 7.13 -6.37
C ALA A 132 23.68 6.31 -5.52
N PRO A 133 24.01 5.08 -5.14
CA PRO A 133 23.24 4.34 -4.15
C PRO A 133 23.12 5.18 -2.86
N LEU A 134 22.05 4.98 -2.11
CA LEU A 134 21.99 5.47 -0.75
C LEU A 134 23.13 4.80 0.02
N ASP A 135 24.10 5.59 0.47
CA ASP A 135 25.06 5.08 1.43
C ASP A 135 24.27 4.58 2.64
N ASN A 136 24.51 3.35 3.01
CA ASN A 136 24.04 2.84 4.27
C ASN A 136 24.67 3.69 5.37
N ALA A 137 23.97 3.80 6.49
CA ALA A 137 24.60 4.30 7.69
C ALA A 137 25.94 3.57 7.87
N TRP A 138 26.96 4.30 8.26
CA TRP A 138 28.27 3.75 8.55
C TRP A 138 28.13 2.46 9.36
N VAL A 139 28.60 1.37 8.82
CA VAL A 139 28.66 0.09 9.52
C VAL A 139 30.12 -0.09 9.94
N ASN A 140 30.35 -0.19 11.23
CA ASN A 140 31.67 -0.54 11.72
C ASN A 140 32.09 -1.90 11.16
N PRO A 141 33.37 -2.13 10.85
CA PRO A 141 33.86 -3.44 10.49
C PRO A 141 33.41 -4.49 11.51
N SER A 142 33.15 -5.71 11.07
CA SER A 142 32.79 -6.77 12.00
C SER A 142 33.90 -6.95 13.04
N THR A 143 33.53 -7.40 14.24
CA THR A 143 34.51 -7.68 15.31
C THR A 143 35.60 -8.64 14.84
N GLU A 144 35.24 -9.58 13.96
CA GLU A 144 36.19 -10.54 13.38
C GLU A 144 37.18 -9.87 12.43
N GLU A 145 36.72 -8.94 11.57
CA GLU A 145 37.60 -8.15 10.68
C GLU A 145 38.57 -7.27 11.47
N VAL A 146 38.10 -6.63 12.53
CA VAL A 146 38.96 -5.85 13.43
C VAL A 146 40.00 -6.72 14.13
N TYR A 147 39.59 -7.91 14.61
CA TYR A 147 40.46 -8.85 15.27
C TYR A 147 41.55 -9.36 14.32
N LEU A 148 41.21 -9.81 13.12
CA LEU A 148 42.11 -10.32 12.12
C LEU A 148 43.13 -9.26 11.68
N SER A 149 42.66 -8.01 11.44
CA SER A 149 43.54 -6.92 11.02
C SER A 149 44.54 -6.49 12.10
N SER A 150 44.18 -6.66 13.37
CA SER A 150 45.08 -6.35 14.50
C SER A 150 46.12 -7.40 14.80
N HIS A 151 45.93 -8.65 14.31
CA HIS A 151 46.85 -9.79 14.58
C HIS A 151 47.66 -10.24 13.37
N GLN A 152 47.58 -9.50 12.24
CA GLN A 152 48.39 -9.76 11.03
C GLN A 152 49.70 -8.92 10.96
N LYS A 153 50.14 -8.31 12.06
CA LYS A 153 51.39 -7.55 12.14
C LYS A 153 52.51 -8.34 12.80
#